data_6544557dd8a164469dee70602c14a784
#
_entry.id   6544557dd8a164469dee70602c14a784
#
_cell.length_a   1.000
_cell.length_b   1.000
_cell.length_c   1.000
_cell.angle_alpha   90.00
_cell.angle_beta   90.00
_cell.angle_gamma   90.00
#
_symmetry.space_group_name_H-M   'P 1'
#
loop_
_entity.id
_entity.type
_entity.pdbx_description
1 polymer ?
#
loop_
_entity_poly.entity_id
_entity_poly.type
_entity_poly.pdbx_seq_one_letter_code
_entity_poly.pdbx_strand_id
1 'polypeptide(L)'
;MQLTAKKGHSRTDMTRSSDWNLSKGVRVSANLIVAVLVSYVVPRYFSPVTETLSEVSIEKHALYSLWFGLSFLIFGEMVGIADRRLLNPSTRHFFLFLLSGFLASLSLLLVVWLVEFSFVGRFVVLKIASFTGLGSFLFSLIFARLANQSRTRSFLMVPEEVSKVIQSGLSEQAGLFEWRSRDEMSADSSIQEFCKKEMIDLVVMDKSPEGGEIEIIPLLEGGTQVMGVVEFWEQYLEKIPPRYVDQSWLAKLDLRLRDPFSHKLKRLADLAFAFLGIVLSLPILLPALVAIAINSGFPLFFTQRRTGFMGREYTLFKLRTMEKNAEEKGAEWAKEKDKRVTGCGKFLRKWRIDEIPQFLNVIRGEMAIVGPRPERPEFQEELIKQVPHWNCRHLVKPGLTGWAQIRYRYAADSDESEEKLAYDLYYIKHASILMDLQVILSTLRSVARGSR
;
A
#
# COMPACT_ATOMS: atom_id res chain seq x y z
N MET A 1 31.91 0.88 55.38
CA MET A 1 31.39 -0.47 55.76
C MET A 1 29.95 -0.54 55.31
N GLN A 2 29.67 -1.28 54.46
CA GLN A 2 28.73 -2.19 53.80
C GLN A 2 28.35 -1.78 52.41
N LEU A 3 29.08 -2.38 51.46
CA LEU A 3 28.64 -2.65 50.10
C LEU A 3 27.58 -3.77 50.15
N THR A 4 26.33 -3.46 49.89
CA THR A 4 25.31 -4.46 49.60
C THR A 4 25.11 -4.59 48.11
N ALA A 5 25.44 -5.76 47.63
CA ALA A 5 25.36 -6.21 46.28
C ALA A 5 23.93 -6.11 45.71
N LYS A 6 23.74 -5.35 44.63
CA LYS A 6 22.58 -5.43 43.73
C LYS A 6 22.90 -6.45 42.65
N LYS A 7 22.69 -7.74 42.93
CA LYS A 7 22.62 -8.80 41.91
C LYS A 7 21.16 -8.98 41.50
N GLY A 8 20.91 -8.94 40.22
CA GLY A 8 19.75 -9.57 39.63
C GLY A 8 18.78 -8.65 38.90
N HIS A 9 19.17 -8.01 37.74
CA HIS A 9 18.20 -7.51 36.79
C HIS A 9 18.80 -7.33 35.39
N SER A 10 19.69 -8.20 34.92
CA SER A 10 20.31 -8.01 33.61
C SER A 10 20.04 -9.12 32.58
N ARG A 11 19.17 -10.08 32.86
CA ARG A 11 18.93 -11.20 31.91
C ARG A 11 17.60 -11.13 31.14
N THR A 12 16.64 -10.33 31.58
CA THR A 12 15.31 -10.23 30.92
C THR A 12 15.23 -9.16 29.84
N ASP A 13 16.08 -8.14 29.88
CA ASP A 13 16.00 -7.02 28.95
C ASP A 13 16.73 -7.26 27.61
N MET A 14 17.71 -8.17 27.57
CA MET A 14 18.38 -8.58 26.32
C MET A 14 17.54 -9.56 25.47
N THR A 15 16.55 -10.22 26.04
CA THR A 15 15.81 -11.28 25.34
C THR A 15 14.81 -10.73 24.34
N ARG A 16 14.20 -9.57 24.55
CA ARG A 16 13.13 -9.03 23.68
C ARG A 16 13.62 -8.44 22.35
N SER A 17 14.72 -7.71 22.33
CA SER A 17 15.33 -7.28 21.06
C SER A 17 15.94 -8.48 20.31
N SER A 18 16.40 -9.52 21.04
CA SER A 18 16.86 -10.79 20.48
C SER A 18 15.72 -11.58 19.84
N ASP A 19 14.53 -11.60 20.44
CA ASP A 19 13.36 -12.35 19.94
C ASP A 19 12.88 -11.82 18.58
N TRP A 20 12.94 -10.50 18.34
CA TRP A 20 12.61 -9.94 17.04
C TRP A 20 13.66 -10.28 15.97
N ASN A 21 14.95 -10.14 16.28
CA ASN A 21 16.01 -10.51 15.37
C ASN A 21 16.01 -12.02 15.10
N LEU A 22 15.70 -12.82 16.13
CA LEU A 22 15.51 -14.26 16.01
C LEU A 22 14.30 -14.57 15.10
N SER A 23 13.17 -13.88 15.27
CA SER A 23 11.98 -14.08 14.42
C SER A 23 12.20 -13.66 12.97
N LYS A 24 12.95 -12.58 12.71
CA LYS A 24 13.37 -12.18 11.37
C LYS A 24 14.31 -13.24 10.77
N GLY A 25 15.30 -13.68 11.54
CA GLY A 25 16.25 -14.72 11.11
C GLY A 25 15.54 -16.04 10.77
N VAL A 26 14.61 -16.48 11.60
CA VAL A 26 13.81 -17.71 11.36
C VAL A 26 12.98 -17.58 10.06
N ARG A 27 12.34 -16.45 9.82
CA ARG A 27 11.56 -16.22 8.58
C ARG A 27 12.45 -16.21 7.34
N VAL A 28 13.59 -15.53 7.40
CA VAL A 28 14.55 -15.47 6.30
C VAL A 28 15.08 -16.88 5.98
N SER A 29 15.48 -17.63 7.01
CA SER A 29 15.98 -19.00 6.84
C SER A 29 14.93 -19.95 6.27
N ALA A 30 13.70 -19.87 6.75
CA ALA A 30 12.62 -20.70 6.26
C ALA A 30 12.24 -20.36 4.80
N ASN A 31 12.21 -19.09 4.43
CA ASN A 31 11.99 -18.68 3.04
C ASN A 31 13.11 -19.19 2.12
N LEU A 32 14.37 -19.19 2.59
CA LEU A 32 15.49 -19.78 1.88
C LEU A 32 15.27 -21.29 1.66
N ILE A 33 14.93 -22.00 2.73
CA ILE A 33 14.66 -23.44 2.66
C ILE A 33 13.54 -23.75 1.67
N VAL A 34 12.42 -23.03 1.73
CA VAL A 34 11.30 -23.19 0.80
C VAL A 34 11.75 -22.93 -0.64
N ALA A 35 12.49 -21.84 -0.89
CA ALA A 35 12.97 -21.49 -2.21
C ALA A 35 13.92 -22.55 -2.79
N VAL A 36 14.89 -23.03 -2.00
CA VAL A 36 15.83 -24.09 -2.40
C VAL A 36 15.10 -25.41 -2.67
N LEU A 37 14.21 -25.84 -1.78
CA LEU A 37 13.45 -27.08 -1.95
C LEU A 37 12.57 -27.04 -3.19
N VAL A 38 11.82 -25.95 -3.39
CA VAL A 38 10.93 -25.82 -4.57
C VAL A 38 11.75 -25.80 -5.86
N SER A 39 12.85 -25.06 -5.90
CA SER A 39 13.69 -25.00 -7.11
C SER A 39 14.39 -26.33 -7.43
N TYR A 40 14.61 -27.17 -6.43
CA TYR A 40 15.17 -28.51 -6.61
C TYR A 40 14.10 -29.54 -7.03
N VAL A 41 12.93 -29.52 -6.38
CA VAL A 41 11.86 -30.52 -6.56
C VAL A 41 11.05 -30.29 -7.84
N VAL A 42 10.68 -29.03 -8.12
CA VAL A 42 9.76 -28.72 -9.24
C VAL A 42 10.31 -29.13 -10.61
N PRO A 43 11.58 -28.84 -10.98
CA PRO A 43 12.11 -29.31 -12.26
C PRO A 43 12.13 -30.83 -12.39
N ARG A 44 12.42 -31.52 -11.29
CA ARG A 44 12.64 -32.98 -11.27
C ARG A 44 11.35 -33.77 -11.36
N TYR A 45 10.27 -33.31 -10.71
CA TYR A 45 9.04 -34.08 -10.58
C TYR A 45 7.85 -33.55 -11.36
N PHE A 46 7.84 -32.27 -11.68
CA PHE A 46 6.70 -31.59 -12.30
C PHE A 46 6.97 -31.08 -13.73
N SER A 47 8.10 -31.48 -14.32
CA SER A 47 8.46 -31.12 -15.69
C SER A 47 8.89 -32.34 -16.50
N PRO A 48 7.95 -33.12 -17.04
CA PRO A 48 8.25 -34.36 -17.74
C PRO A 48 8.95 -34.17 -19.11
N VAL A 49 9.21 -32.97 -19.55
CA VAL A 49 9.60 -32.67 -20.95
C VAL A 49 10.91 -31.91 -21.08
N THR A 50 11.73 -31.82 -20.06
CA THR A 50 13.03 -31.14 -20.23
C THR A 50 14.17 -32.14 -20.15
N GLU A 51 14.48 -32.75 -21.29
CA GLU A 51 15.74 -33.45 -21.53
C GLU A 51 16.96 -32.65 -21.10
N THR A 52 16.91 -31.33 -21.22
CA THR A 52 18.01 -30.39 -20.89
C THR A 52 18.37 -30.33 -19.40
N LEU A 53 17.42 -30.50 -18.47
CA LEU A 53 17.72 -30.49 -17.02
C LEU A 53 17.93 -31.90 -16.44
N SER A 54 17.47 -32.96 -17.12
CA SER A 54 17.71 -34.35 -16.72
C SER A 54 19.16 -34.77 -16.95
N GLU A 55 19.87 -34.16 -17.88
CA GLU A 55 21.29 -34.41 -18.16
C GLU A 55 22.23 -33.64 -17.22
N VAL A 56 21.73 -32.60 -16.48
CA VAL A 56 22.54 -31.87 -15.53
C VAL A 56 22.84 -32.70 -14.29
N SER A 57 24.12 -32.83 -13.93
CA SER A 57 24.53 -33.62 -12.75
C SER A 57 23.84 -33.12 -11.48
N ILE A 58 23.61 -34.03 -10.53
CA ILE A 58 22.95 -33.73 -9.24
C ILE A 58 23.65 -32.55 -8.53
N GLU A 59 24.98 -32.46 -8.63
CA GLU A 59 25.77 -31.37 -8.04
C GLU A 59 25.44 -30.00 -8.64
N LYS A 60 25.31 -29.91 -9.96
CA LYS A 60 24.93 -28.68 -10.64
C LYS A 60 23.48 -28.27 -10.30
N HIS A 61 22.58 -29.24 -10.21
CA HIS A 61 21.21 -28.98 -9.77
C HIS A 61 21.15 -28.38 -8.35
N ALA A 62 21.94 -28.92 -7.43
CA ALA A 62 22.05 -28.39 -6.08
C ALA A 62 22.60 -26.96 -6.08
N LEU A 63 23.63 -26.70 -6.89
CA LEU A 63 24.22 -25.34 -7.03
C LEU A 63 23.22 -24.33 -7.59
N TYR A 64 22.48 -24.69 -8.64
CA TYR A 64 21.45 -23.83 -9.23
C TYR A 64 20.27 -23.59 -8.27
N SER A 65 19.88 -24.56 -7.49
CA SER A 65 18.86 -24.41 -6.47
C SER A 65 19.31 -23.51 -5.34
N LEU A 66 20.56 -23.62 -4.92
CA LEU A 66 21.15 -22.71 -3.93
C LEU A 66 21.22 -21.27 -4.45
N TRP A 67 21.69 -21.10 -5.72
CA TRP A 67 21.71 -19.79 -6.37
C TRP A 67 20.32 -19.16 -6.43
N PHE A 68 19.31 -19.92 -6.82
CA PHE A 68 17.93 -19.47 -6.85
C PHE A 68 17.46 -19.02 -5.47
N GLY A 69 17.72 -19.83 -4.44
CA GLY A 69 17.34 -19.51 -3.06
C GLY A 69 17.99 -18.22 -2.56
N LEU A 70 19.28 -18.04 -2.80
CA LEU A 70 20.01 -16.81 -2.45
C LEU A 70 19.47 -15.60 -3.22
N SER A 71 19.23 -15.74 -4.53
CA SER A 71 18.63 -14.70 -5.35
C SER A 71 17.23 -14.32 -4.87
N PHE A 72 16.42 -15.31 -4.49
CA PHE A 72 15.10 -15.09 -3.91
C PHE A 72 15.15 -14.28 -2.62
N LEU A 73 16.12 -14.55 -1.76
CA LEU A 73 16.32 -13.75 -0.54
C LEU A 73 16.77 -12.32 -0.85
N ILE A 74 17.75 -12.15 -1.75
CA ILE A 74 18.28 -10.83 -2.12
C ILE A 74 17.14 -9.97 -2.72
N PHE A 75 16.43 -10.50 -3.70
CA PHE A 75 15.29 -9.78 -4.29
C PHE A 75 14.15 -9.60 -3.30
N GLY A 76 13.95 -10.57 -2.40
CA GLY A 76 12.98 -10.48 -1.32
C GLY A 76 13.26 -9.33 -0.35
N GLU A 77 14.51 -9.16 0.07
CA GLU A 77 14.92 -8.01 0.90
C GLU A 77 14.80 -6.69 0.12
N MET A 78 15.21 -6.64 -1.15
CA MET A 78 15.07 -5.45 -2.00
C MET A 78 13.61 -5.01 -2.17
N VAL A 79 12.69 -5.96 -2.24
CA VAL A 79 11.24 -5.73 -2.39
C VAL A 79 10.56 -5.54 -1.03
N GLY A 80 11.26 -5.84 0.07
CA GLY A 80 10.77 -5.63 1.45
C GLY A 80 9.94 -6.79 2.01
N ILE A 81 10.18 -8.04 1.58
CA ILE A 81 9.48 -9.23 2.12
C ILE A 81 9.72 -9.42 3.63
N ALA A 82 10.89 -9.03 4.13
CA ALA A 82 11.23 -9.20 5.54
C ALA A 82 10.79 -8.04 6.44
N ASP A 83 10.06 -7.07 5.93
CA ASP A 83 9.59 -5.92 6.71
C ASP A 83 8.64 -6.38 7.84
N ARG A 84 8.77 -5.76 9.01
CA ARG A 84 7.96 -6.00 10.23
C ARG A 84 6.45 -5.79 9.97
N ARG A 85 6.12 -4.93 9.01
CA ARG A 85 4.74 -4.65 8.56
C ARG A 85 4.01 -5.88 8.01
N LEU A 86 4.74 -6.98 7.77
CA LEU A 86 4.25 -8.22 7.18
C LEU A 86 3.64 -9.20 8.16
N LEU A 87 3.51 -8.86 9.44
CA LEU A 87 2.80 -9.70 10.41
C LEU A 87 1.30 -9.84 10.08
N ASN A 88 0.78 -8.93 9.25
CA ASN A 88 -0.59 -9.04 8.73
C ASN A 88 -0.53 -9.22 7.19
N PRO A 89 -0.52 -10.47 6.69
CA PRO A 89 -0.32 -10.76 5.28
C PRO A 89 -1.48 -10.22 4.45
N SER A 90 -1.20 -9.17 3.69
CA SER A 90 -2.13 -8.55 2.75
C SER A 90 -1.92 -9.08 1.33
N THR A 91 -2.84 -8.75 0.44
CA THR A 91 -2.70 -9.04 -1.00
C THR A 91 -1.38 -8.50 -1.57
N ARG A 92 -0.85 -7.39 -1.04
CA ARG A 92 0.45 -6.82 -1.40
C ARG A 92 1.58 -7.83 -1.16
N HIS A 93 1.57 -8.53 -0.02
CA HIS A 93 2.61 -9.49 0.33
C HIS A 93 2.64 -10.67 -0.63
N PHE A 94 1.48 -11.18 -1.02
CA PHE A 94 1.39 -12.23 -2.04
C PHE A 94 2.09 -11.83 -3.34
N PHE A 95 1.84 -10.60 -3.83
CA PHE A 95 2.52 -10.11 -5.03
C PHE A 95 4.00 -9.87 -4.84
N LEU A 96 4.45 -9.43 -3.67
CA LEU A 96 5.86 -9.25 -3.38
C LEU A 96 6.61 -10.60 -3.39
N PHE A 97 6.01 -11.66 -2.84
CA PHE A 97 6.57 -13.00 -2.90
C PHE A 97 6.64 -13.54 -4.33
N LEU A 98 5.58 -13.36 -5.12
CA LEU A 98 5.57 -13.75 -6.53
C LEU A 98 6.61 -12.96 -7.34
N LEU A 99 6.73 -11.67 -7.13
CA LEU A 99 7.72 -10.82 -7.80
C LEU A 99 9.14 -11.26 -7.47
N SER A 100 9.43 -11.55 -6.20
CA SER A 100 10.74 -12.05 -5.79
C SER A 100 11.06 -13.40 -6.43
N GLY A 101 10.09 -14.31 -6.49
CA GLY A 101 10.23 -15.60 -7.20
C GLY A 101 10.49 -15.41 -8.69
N PHE A 102 9.82 -14.47 -9.33
CA PHE A 102 10.01 -14.15 -10.74
C PHE A 102 11.41 -13.57 -10.99
N LEU A 103 11.86 -12.60 -10.20
CA LEU A 103 13.20 -12.00 -10.32
C LEU A 103 14.31 -13.02 -10.07
N ALA A 104 14.14 -13.88 -9.07
CA ALA A 104 15.07 -14.98 -8.81
C ALA A 104 15.13 -15.98 -9.98
N SER A 105 13.99 -16.26 -10.61
CA SER A 105 13.93 -17.13 -11.79
C SER A 105 14.62 -16.51 -13.01
N LEU A 106 14.50 -15.19 -13.21
CA LEU A 106 15.26 -14.49 -14.26
C LEU A 106 16.76 -14.55 -14.01
N SER A 107 17.20 -14.37 -12.74
CA SER A 107 18.59 -14.53 -12.34
C SER A 107 19.11 -15.94 -12.62
N LEU A 108 18.30 -16.97 -12.29
CA LEU A 108 18.65 -18.35 -12.58
C LEU A 108 18.78 -18.61 -14.08
N LEU A 109 17.83 -18.11 -14.89
CA LEU A 109 17.90 -18.22 -16.35
C LEU A 109 19.18 -17.62 -16.91
N LEU A 110 19.58 -16.45 -16.42
CA LEU A 110 20.79 -15.77 -16.85
C LEU A 110 22.03 -16.63 -16.52
N VAL A 111 22.10 -17.19 -15.30
CA VAL A 111 23.23 -18.01 -14.86
C VAL A 111 23.31 -19.30 -15.66
N VAL A 112 22.19 -20.02 -15.85
CA VAL A 112 22.17 -21.25 -16.65
C VAL A 112 22.56 -20.97 -18.09
N TRP A 113 22.07 -19.86 -18.68
CA TRP A 113 22.49 -19.46 -20.03
C TRP A 113 23.96 -19.15 -20.15
N LEU A 114 24.54 -18.44 -19.16
CA LEU A 114 25.97 -18.08 -19.17
C LEU A 114 26.89 -19.30 -18.96
N VAL A 115 26.46 -20.29 -18.16
CA VAL A 115 27.29 -21.45 -17.79
C VAL A 115 27.12 -22.61 -18.77
N GLU A 116 25.90 -22.91 -19.16
CA GLU A 116 25.60 -24.08 -19.98
C GLU A 116 25.30 -23.74 -21.45
N PHE A 117 25.20 -22.45 -21.81
CA PHE A 117 24.74 -21.98 -23.13
C PHE A 117 23.41 -22.61 -23.56
N SER A 118 22.57 -23.01 -22.59
CA SER A 118 21.29 -23.66 -22.77
C SER A 118 20.14 -22.82 -22.21
N PHE A 119 18.94 -23.04 -22.75
CA PHE A 119 17.74 -22.33 -22.28
C PHE A 119 16.88 -23.27 -21.42
N VAL A 120 16.55 -22.83 -20.21
CA VAL A 120 15.53 -23.50 -19.40
C VAL A 120 14.15 -23.21 -19.96
N GLY A 121 13.32 -24.21 -20.10
CA GLY A 121 11.98 -24.06 -20.65
C GLY A 121 11.14 -23.03 -19.85
N ARG A 122 10.49 -22.09 -20.57
CA ARG A 122 9.67 -21.01 -19.97
C ARG A 122 8.64 -21.48 -18.94
N PHE A 123 8.07 -22.67 -19.14
CA PHE A 123 7.11 -23.24 -18.20
C PHE A 123 7.73 -23.74 -16.90
N VAL A 124 8.98 -24.21 -16.93
CA VAL A 124 9.74 -24.61 -15.73
C VAL A 124 10.01 -23.38 -14.86
N VAL A 125 10.49 -22.32 -15.47
CA VAL A 125 10.73 -21.04 -14.80
C VAL A 125 9.47 -20.50 -14.15
N LEU A 126 8.35 -20.49 -14.88
CA LEU A 126 7.07 -20.01 -14.36
C LEU A 126 6.59 -20.87 -13.19
N LYS A 127 6.74 -22.21 -13.27
CA LYS A 127 6.39 -23.12 -12.17
C LYS A 127 7.27 -22.85 -10.94
N ILE A 128 8.59 -22.76 -11.08
CA ILE A 128 9.49 -22.48 -9.96
C ILE A 128 9.11 -21.15 -9.29
N ALA A 129 8.93 -20.08 -10.07
CA ALA A 129 8.54 -18.76 -9.55
C ALA A 129 7.21 -18.81 -8.78
N SER A 130 6.19 -19.47 -9.37
CA SER A 130 4.84 -19.55 -8.79
C SER A 130 4.82 -20.41 -7.52
N PHE A 131 5.44 -21.59 -7.53
CA PHE A 131 5.46 -22.47 -6.36
C PHE A 131 6.29 -21.89 -5.22
N THR A 132 7.44 -21.25 -5.52
CA THR A 132 8.24 -20.59 -4.50
C THR A 132 7.49 -19.41 -3.89
N GLY A 133 6.90 -18.55 -4.72
CA GLY A 133 6.12 -17.40 -4.25
C GLY A 133 4.94 -17.83 -3.39
N LEU A 134 4.17 -18.83 -3.85
CA LEU A 134 3.02 -19.36 -3.11
C LEU A 134 3.46 -20.05 -1.80
N GLY A 135 4.47 -20.91 -1.86
CA GLY A 135 4.97 -21.64 -0.68
C GLY A 135 5.51 -20.71 0.38
N SER A 136 6.30 -19.70 0.01
CA SER A 136 6.82 -18.69 0.92
C SER A 136 5.71 -17.80 1.50
N PHE A 137 4.70 -17.47 0.71
CA PHE A 137 3.53 -16.74 1.19
C PHE A 137 2.71 -17.56 2.20
N LEU A 138 2.42 -18.83 1.91
CA LEU A 138 1.72 -19.73 2.84
C LEU A 138 2.50 -19.92 4.14
N PHE A 139 3.82 -20.10 4.04
CA PHE A 139 4.67 -20.13 5.24
C PHE A 139 4.58 -18.83 6.06
N SER A 140 4.62 -17.68 5.38
CA SER A 140 4.46 -16.37 6.04
C SER A 140 3.10 -16.22 6.73
N LEU A 141 2.02 -16.76 6.14
CA LEU A 141 0.69 -16.81 6.77
C LEU A 141 0.67 -17.64 8.05
N ILE A 142 1.28 -18.84 8.01
CA ILE A 142 1.36 -19.74 9.17
C ILE A 142 2.19 -19.07 10.26
N PHE A 143 3.34 -18.52 9.88
CA PHE A 143 4.23 -17.84 10.85
C PHE A 143 3.55 -16.63 11.47
N ALA A 144 2.83 -15.83 10.70
CA ALA A 144 2.07 -14.69 11.21
C ALA A 144 1.01 -15.12 12.24
N ARG A 145 0.31 -16.23 12.00
CA ARG A 145 -0.65 -16.79 12.98
C ARG A 145 0.01 -17.25 14.26
N LEU A 146 1.19 -17.86 14.17
CA LEU A 146 1.95 -18.32 15.33
C LEU A 146 2.57 -17.15 16.12
N ALA A 147 3.11 -16.17 15.41
CA ALA A 147 3.71 -14.98 16.01
C ALA A 147 2.69 -14.00 16.61
N ASN A 148 1.43 -14.04 16.15
CA ASN A 148 0.36 -13.14 16.60
C ASN A 148 -0.15 -13.46 18.04
N GLN A 149 0.51 -14.35 18.76
CA GLN A 149 0.20 -14.64 20.17
C GLN A 149 0.77 -13.61 21.14
N SER A 150 1.72 -12.77 20.73
CA SER A 150 2.27 -11.68 21.55
C SER A 150 1.74 -10.33 21.08
N ARG A 151 0.78 -9.76 21.82
CA ARG A 151 0.28 -8.42 21.58
C ARG A 151 1.34 -7.39 21.95
N THR A 152 1.52 -6.37 21.11
CA THR A 152 2.38 -5.22 21.40
C THR A 152 1.69 -4.34 22.43
N ARG A 153 2.24 -4.22 23.63
CA ARG A 153 1.73 -3.32 24.67
C ARG A 153 2.09 -1.90 24.30
N SER A 154 1.08 -1.09 24.03
CA SER A 154 1.27 0.25 23.48
C SER A 154 0.63 1.30 24.37
N PHE A 155 1.37 2.36 24.61
CA PHE A 155 0.94 3.50 25.39
C PHE A 155 0.72 4.72 24.49
N LEU A 156 -0.50 5.28 24.54
CA LEU A 156 -0.89 6.44 23.74
C LEU A 156 -0.74 7.72 24.57
N MET A 157 0.27 8.50 24.24
CA MET A 157 0.50 9.86 24.79
C MET A 157 -0.01 10.92 23.82
N VAL A 158 -1.28 10.85 23.52
CA VAL A 158 -1.96 11.71 22.55
C VAL A 158 -3.27 12.21 23.16
N PRO A 159 -3.87 13.29 22.67
CA PRO A 159 -5.21 13.73 23.09
C PRO A 159 -6.23 12.58 22.93
N GLU A 160 -7.25 12.57 23.79
CA GLU A 160 -8.25 11.50 23.83
C GLU A 160 -8.97 11.31 22.48
N GLU A 161 -9.25 12.40 21.78
CA GLU A 161 -9.84 12.38 20.44
C GLU A 161 -8.99 11.60 19.43
N VAL A 162 -7.67 11.85 19.46
CA VAL A 162 -6.69 11.16 18.59
C VAL A 162 -6.58 9.70 18.96
N SER A 163 -6.58 9.40 20.27
CA SER A 163 -6.55 8.03 20.77
C SER A 163 -7.74 7.23 20.26
N LYS A 164 -8.95 7.78 20.31
CA LYS A 164 -10.16 7.17 19.77
C LYS A 164 -10.07 6.90 18.27
N VAL A 165 -9.56 7.85 17.50
CA VAL A 165 -9.39 7.70 16.04
C VAL A 165 -8.35 6.63 15.71
N ILE A 166 -7.24 6.57 16.46
CA ILE A 166 -6.21 5.52 16.29
C ILE A 166 -6.83 4.13 16.57
N GLN A 167 -7.51 3.99 17.70
CA GLN A 167 -8.09 2.71 18.11
C GLN A 167 -9.20 2.25 17.16
N SER A 168 -10.08 3.15 16.71
CA SER A 168 -11.13 2.83 15.75
C SER A 168 -10.58 2.48 14.36
N GLY A 169 -9.56 3.19 13.88
CA GLY A 169 -8.89 2.91 12.62
C GLY A 169 -8.18 1.57 12.57
N LEU A 170 -7.78 1.05 13.74
CA LEU A 170 -7.12 -0.26 13.89
C LEU A 170 -8.09 -1.39 14.26
N SER A 171 -9.40 -1.18 14.17
CA SER A 171 -10.40 -2.19 14.54
C SER A 171 -10.19 -3.55 13.84
N GLU A 172 -9.76 -3.54 12.59
CA GLU A 172 -9.38 -4.76 11.85
C GLU A 172 -8.05 -5.39 12.34
N GLN A 173 -7.24 -4.62 13.08
CA GLN A 173 -5.92 -5.02 13.62
C GLN A 173 -5.92 -5.03 15.15
N ALA A 174 -7.08 -4.96 15.78
CA ALA A 174 -7.24 -4.84 17.24
C ALA A 174 -6.53 -5.95 18.04
N GLY A 175 -6.25 -7.09 17.40
CA GLY A 175 -5.48 -8.18 18.02
C GLY A 175 -3.97 -7.93 18.15
N LEU A 176 -3.41 -6.93 17.45
CA LEU A 176 -1.97 -6.67 17.44
C LEU A 176 -1.50 -5.79 18.61
N PHE A 177 -2.39 -4.94 19.14
CA PHE A 177 -2.07 -3.96 20.15
C PHE A 177 -2.88 -4.19 21.43
N GLU A 178 -2.22 -4.06 22.56
CA GLU A 178 -2.82 -3.93 23.89
C GLU A 178 -2.59 -2.49 24.33
N TRP A 179 -3.68 -1.69 24.32
CA TRP A 179 -3.60 -0.26 24.58
C TRP A 179 -3.61 0.02 26.09
N ARG A 180 -2.77 0.96 26.50
CA ARG A 180 -2.81 1.61 27.80
C ARG A 180 -3.09 3.09 27.61
N SER A 181 -3.96 3.65 28.43
CA SER A 181 -4.31 5.06 28.39
C SER A 181 -3.50 5.88 29.39
N ARG A 182 -3.46 7.19 29.17
CA ARG A 182 -2.79 8.12 30.08
C ARG A 182 -3.43 8.12 31.48
N ASP A 183 -4.73 7.81 31.56
CA ASP A 183 -5.47 7.77 32.84
C ASP A 183 -5.04 6.61 33.76
N GLU A 184 -4.40 5.57 33.20
CA GLU A 184 -3.86 4.45 33.97
C GLU A 184 -2.52 4.81 34.63
N MET A 185 -1.90 5.93 34.26
CA MET A 185 -0.66 6.43 34.84
C MET A 185 -0.97 7.31 36.07
N SER A 186 -0.40 6.96 37.22
CA SER A 186 -0.53 7.81 38.42
C SER A 186 0.17 9.14 38.24
N ALA A 187 -0.40 10.23 38.79
CA ALA A 187 0.13 11.60 38.63
C ALA A 187 1.59 11.77 39.09
N ASP A 188 2.03 10.96 40.03
CA ASP A 188 3.39 11.02 40.62
C ASP A 188 4.39 10.08 39.93
N SER A 189 3.96 9.22 38.98
CA SER A 189 4.87 8.29 38.31
C SER A 189 5.50 8.91 37.08
N SER A 190 6.80 8.71 36.89
CA SER A 190 7.45 9.08 35.65
C SER A 190 6.99 8.14 34.52
N ILE A 191 6.96 8.65 33.27
CA ILE A 191 6.63 7.85 32.07
C ILE A 191 7.53 6.61 31.98
N GLN A 192 8.81 6.76 32.32
CA GLN A 192 9.80 5.69 32.32
C GLN A 192 9.43 4.57 33.32
N GLU A 193 9.04 4.94 34.53
CA GLU A 193 8.62 3.96 35.55
C GLU A 193 7.34 3.23 35.15
N PHE A 194 6.38 3.97 34.57
CA PHE A 194 5.15 3.39 34.05
C PHE A 194 5.43 2.39 32.92
N CYS A 195 6.21 2.80 31.92
CA CYS A 195 6.58 1.94 30.79
C CYS A 195 7.30 0.67 31.25
N LYS A 196 8.17 0.79 32.26
CA LYS A 196 8.91 -0.33 32.80
C LYS A 196 8.02 -1.27 33.63
N LYS A 197 7.11 -0.72 34.44
CA LYS A 197 6.16 -1.48 35.27
C LYS A 197 5.15 -2.24 34.41
N GLU A 198 4.55 -1.59 33.43
CA GLU A 198 3.53 -2.17 32.53
C GLU A 198 4.15 -2.92 31.35
N MET A 199 5.49 -2.94 31.25
CA MET A 199 6.24 -3.57 30.15
C MET A 199 5.77 -3.07 28.78
N ILE A 200 5.73 -1.75 28.60
CA ILE A 200 5.30 -1.11 27.36
C ILE A 200 6.35 -1.31 26.25
N ASP A 201 5.93 -1.84 25.12
CA ASP A 201 6.78 -2.08 23.96
C ASP A 201 6.86 -0.86 23.03
N LEU A 202 5.75 -0.08 22.95
CA LEU A 202 5.62 1.06 22.04
C LEU A 202 4.93 2.25 22.73
N VAL A 203 5.56 3.41 22.68
CA VAL A 203 4.95 4.70 23.04
C VAL A 203 4.67 5.49 21.77
N VAL A 204 3.42 5.90 21.60
CA VAL A 204 3.01 6.81 20.52
C VAL A 204 2.76 8.17 21.12
N MET A 205 3.49 9.18 20.64
CA MET A 205 3.43 10.53 21.18
C MET A 205 3.17 11.58 20.11
N ASP A 206 2.46 12.63 20.48
CA ASP A 206 2.36 13.84 19.66
C ASP A 206 3.63 14.70 19.84
N LYS A 207 3.88 15.62 18.91
CA LYS A 207 4.98 16.59 19.03
C LYS A 207 4.70 17.52 20.20
N SER A 208 5.41 17.36 21.28
CA SER A 208 5.31 18.12 22.52
C SER A 208 3.96 17.97 23.23
N PRO A 209 3.88 17.13 24.27
CA PRO A 209 2.85 17.34 25.27
C PRO A 209 3.08 18.72 25.88
N GLU A 210 2.02 19.53 25.97
CA GLU A 210 2.01 20.72 26.80
C GLU A 210 2.49 20.33 28.22
N GLY A 211 3.72 20.66 28.60
CA GLY A 211 4.19 20.45 29.96
C GLY A 211 5.56 19.84 30.20
N GLY A 212 6.42 19.66 29.21
CA GLY A 212 7.79 19.25 29.48
C GLY A 212 8.47 18.47 28.35
N GLU A 213 9.78 18.60 28.23
CA GLU A 213 10.60 17.74 27.38
C GLU A 213 10.56 16.32 27.94
N ILE A 214 9.98 15.39 27.17
CA ILE A 214 10.05 13.96 27.51
C ILE A 214 11.44 13.49 27.12
N GLU A 215 12.20 13.02 28.10
CA GLU A 215 13.48 12.39 27.84
C GLU A 215 13.25 11.05 27.13
N ILE A 216 13.48 11.02 25.81
CA ILE A 216 13.29 9.84 24.98
C ILE A 216 14.36 8.78 25.24
N ILE A 217 15.60 9.22 25.57
CA ILE A 217 16.74 8.32 25.77
C ILE A 217 16.47 7.26 26.84
N PRO A 218 15.94 7.58 28.03
CA PRO A 218 15.66 6.59 29.06
C PRO A 218 14.57 5.57 28.66
N LEU A 219 13.63 5.95 27.79
CA LEU A 219 12.63 5.01 27.24
C LEU A 219 13.28 4.01 26.28
N LEU A 220 14.17 4.50 25.41
CA LEU A 220 14.91 3.65 24.46
C LEU A 220 15.88 2.71 25.19
N GLU A 221 16.55 3.17 26.25
CA GLU A 221 17.41 2.33 27.13
C GLU A 221 16.58 1.25 27.83
N GLY A 222 15.33 1.52 28.17
CA GLY A 222 14.37 0.56 28.71
C GLY A 222 13.83 -0.45 27.67
N GLY A 223 14.24 -0.34 26.40
CA GLY A 223 13.76 -1.22 25.31
C GLY A 223 12.41 -0.82 24.73
N THR A 224 11.84 0.30 25.16
CA THR A 224 10.56 0.83 24.64
C THR A 224 10.79 1.58 23.33
N GLN A 225 10.09 1.22 22.28
CA GLN A 225 10.10 1.96 21.03
C GLN A 225 9.26 3.25 21.17
N VAL A 226 9.79 4.38 20.71
CA VAL A 226 9.06 5.65 20.70
C VAL A 226 8.76 6.03 19.25
N MET A 227 7.53 6.45 18.97
CA MET A 227 7.07 6.79 17.63
C MET A 227 6.16 8.01 17.66
N GLY A 228 6.32 8.91 16.68
CA GLY A 228 5.39 10.02 16.49
C GLY A 228 4.04 9.56 15.96
N VAL A 229 2.98 10.35 16.25
CA VAL A 229 1.61 10.07 15.77
C VAL A 229 1.56 9.91 14.26
N VAL A 230 2.21 10.82 13.52
CA VAL A 230 2.23 10.77 12.05
C VAL A 230 2.93 9.52 11.54
N GLU A 231 4.07 9.15 12.14
CA GLU A 231 4.79 7.92 11.79
C GLU A 231 3.98 6.68 12.10
N PHE A 232 3.25 6.68 13.24
CA PHE A 232 2.37 5.59 13.62
C PHE A 232 1.22 5.41 12.60
N TRP A 233 0.55 6.49 12.21
CA TRP A 233 -0.52 6.43 11.22
C TRP A 233 0.00 6.02 9.85
N GLU A 234 1.15 6.54 9.44
CA GLU A 234 1.81 6.15 8.20
C GLU A 234 2.16 4.67 8.18
N GLN A 235 2.68 4.16 9.28
CA GLN A 235 3.16 2.78 9.35
C GLN A 235 2.04 1.75 9.47
N TYR A 236 1.01 2.01 10.27
CA TYR A 236 -0.02 1.03 10.60
C TYR A 236 -1.36 1.28 9.91
N LEU A 237 -1.70 2.53 9.61
CA LEU A 237 -2.95 2.89 8.97
C LEU A 237 -2.81 3.23 7.48
N GLU A 238 -1.57 3.32 6.97
CA GLU A 238 -1.26 3.65 5.58
C GLU A 238 -1.94 4.96 5.12
N LYS A 239 -2.00 5.95 6.03
CA LYS A 239 -2.52 7.29 5.82
C LYS A 239 -1.72 8.32 6.61
N ILE A 240 -1.73 9.59 6.19
CA ILE A 240 -1.01 10.68 6.83
C ILE A 240 -1.99 11.79 7.14
N PRO A 241 -2.32 12.02 8.43
CA PRO A 241 -3.34 12.99 8.80
C PRO A 241 -2.89 14.41 8.54
N PRO A 242 -3.61 15.19 7.71
CA PRO A 242 -3.18 16.53 7.29
C PRO A 242 -2.95 17.52 8.45
N ARG A 243 -3.76 17.45 9.51
CA ARG A 243 -3.66 18.34 10.68
C ARG A 243 -2.36 18.19 11.47
N TYR A 244 -1.72 17.01 11.38
CA TYR A 244 -0.47 16.71 12.09
C TYR A 244 0.77 16.87 11.22
N VAL A 245 0.60 17.24 9.94
CA VAL A 245 1.67 17.51 9.01
C VAL A 245 2.19 18.93 9.24
N ASP A 246 3.48 19.06 9.53
CA ASP A 246 4.15 20.33 9.69
C ASP A 246 5.07 20.66 8.49
N GLN A 247 5.64 21.88 8.50
CA GLN A 247 6.57 22.33 7.48
C GLN A 247 7.83 21.44 7.41
N SER A 248 8.28 20.89 8.55
CA SER A 248 9.46 20.03 8.58
C SER A 248 9.17 18.67 7.93
N TRP A 249 7.96 18.16 8.07
CA TRP A 249 7.51 16.95 7.40
C TRP A 249 7.39 17.19 5.89
N LEU A 250 6.79 18.32 5.49
CA LEU A 250 6.69 18.69 4.07
C LEU A 250 8.06 18.85 3.42
N ALA A 251 9.02 19.44 4.12
CA ALA A 251 10.40 19.60 3.63
C ALA A 251 11.13 18.25 3.44
N LYS A 252 10.75 17.24 4.22
CA LYS A 252 11.30 15.88 4.12
C LYS A 252 10.56 15.00 3.09
N LEU A 253 9.48 15.51 2.47
CA LEU A 253 8.82 14.81 1.38
C LEU A 253 9.78 14.66 0.20
N ASP A 254 10.35 13.47 0.05
CA ASP A 254 11.03 13.10 -1.18
C ASP A 254 9.98 12.70 -2.23
N LEU A 255 9.45 13.70 -2.90
CA LEU A 255 8.46 13.51 -3.96
C LEU A 255 9.05 12.87 -5.22
N ARG A 256 10.37 12.54 -5.19
CA ARG A 256 11.12 12.09 -6.37
C ARG A 256 10.89 12.97 -7.61
N LEU A 257 10.45 14.20 -7.40
CA LEU A 257 10.18 15.17 -8.47
C LEU A 257 11.43 15.46 -9.31
N ARG A 258 12.61 15.15 -8.77
CA ARG A 258 13.92 15.33 -9.41
C ARG A 258 14.48 14.06 -10.03
N ASP A 259 13.80 12.91 -9.91
CA ASP A 259 14.23 11.67 -10.57
C ASP A 259 13.57 11.51 -11.94
N PRO A 260 14.26 11.92 -13.03
CA PRO A 260 13.70 11.87 -14.38
C PRO A 260 13.43 10.43 -14.85
N PHE A 261 14.16 9.45 -14.31
CA PHE A 261 14.01 8.05 -14.69
C PHE A 261 12.69 7.48 -14.16
N SER A 262 12.41 7.65 -12.88
CA SER A 262 11.15 7.20 -12.27
C SER A 262 9.94 7.84 -12.95
N HIS A 263 10.01 9.14 -13.28
CA HIS A 263 8.92 9.83 -14.01
C HIS A 263 8.70 9.27 -15.42
N LYS A 264 9.78 9.02 -16.17
CA LYS A 264 9.68 8.44 -17.52
C LYS A 264 9.14 7.02 -17.46
N LEU A 265 9.60 6.23 -16.50
CA LEU A 265 9.14 4.85 -16.31
C LEU A 265 7.65 4.80 -15.91
N LYS A 266 7.23 5.65 -14.96
CA LYS A 266 5.81 5.79 -14.63
C LYS A 266 4.99 6.24 -15.84
N ARG A 267 5.47 7.21 -16.61
CA ARG A 267 4.78 7.67 -17.81
C ARG A 267 4.62 6.58 -18.86
N LEU A 268 5.65 5.77 -19.08
CA LEU A 268 5.61 4.63 -19.97
C LEU A 268 4.58 3.59 -19.51
N ALA A 269 4.58 3.28 -18.22
CA ALA A 269 3.59 2.37 -17.61
C ALA A 269 2.17 2.93 -17.76
N ASP A 270 1.93 4.20 -17.44
CA ASP A 270 0.63 4.85 -17.60
C ASP A 270 0.12 4.77 -19.05
N LEU A 271 1.00 5.02 -20.04
CA LEU A 271 0.66 4.92 -21.46
C LEU A 271 0.33 3.48 -21.88
N ALA A 272 1.13 2.51 -21.43
CA ALA A 272 0.90 1.09 -21.72
C ALA A 272 -0.44 0.61 -21.14
N PHE A 273 -0.72 0.93 -19.87
CA PHE A 273 -2.00 0.60 -19.23
C PHE A 273 -3.18 1.33 -19.86
N ALA A 274 -3.02 2.60 -20.24
CA ALA A 274 -4.10 3.36 -20.90
C ALA A 274 -4.42 2.78 -22.28
N PHE A 275 -3.40 2.46 -23.09
CA PHE A 275 -3.58 1.83 -24.38
C PHE A 275 -4.25 0.47 -24.26
N LEU A 276 -3.75 -0.39 -23.38
CA LEU A 276 -4.35 -1.70 -23.10
C LEU A 276 -5.80 -1.55 -22.60
N GLY A 277 -6.05 -0.60 -21.70
CA GLY A 277 -7.38 -0.29 -21.18
C GLY A 277 -8.36 0.12 -22.26
N ILE A 278 -7.95 0.97 -23.21
CA ILE A 278 -8.79 1.33 -24.37
C ILE A 278 -9.09 0.10 -25.22
N VAL A 279 -8.08 -0.65 -25.62
CA VAL A 279 -8.24 -1.82 -26.49
C VAL A 279 -9.19 -2.84 -25.87
N LEU A 280 -8.97 -3.18 -24.59
CA LEU A 280 -9.81 -4.15 -23.87
C LEU A 280 -11.23 -3.63 -23.59
N SER A 281 -11.42 -2.33 -23.53
CA SER A 281 -12.73 -1.74 -23.27
C SER A 281 -13.59 -1.54 -24.54
N LEU A 282 -13.03 -1.59 -25.75
CA LEU A 282 -13.76 -1.39 -26.99
C LEU A 282 -15.02 -2.26 -27.12
N PRO A 283 -15.00 -3.58 -26.82
CA PRO A 283 -16.18 -4.43 -26.90
C PRO A 283 -17.31 -4.01 -25.94
N ILE A 284 -16.98 -3.30 -24.86
CA ILE A 284 -17.94 -2.80 -23.85
C ILE A 284 -18.35 -1.37 -24.18
N LEU A 285 -17.43 -0.56 -24.66
CA LEU A 285 -17.64 0.86 -24.94
C LEU A 285 -18.66 1.06 -26.08
N LEU A 286 -18.54 0.29 -27.16
CA LEU A 286 -19.44 0.43 -28.32
C LEU A 286 -20.92 0.15 -27.94
N PRO A 287 -21.29 -0.97 -27.30
CA PRO A 287 -22.63 -1.19 -26.81
C PRO A 287 -23.10 -0.12 -25.81
N ALA A 288 -22.20 0.38 -24.93
CA ALA A 288 -22.54 1.44 -23.99
C ALA A 288 -22.93 2.74 -24.69
N LEU A 289 -22.21 3.13 -25.74
CA LEU A 289 -22.52 4.32 -26.54
C LEU A 289 -23.90 4.18 -27.21
N VAL A 290 -24.22 3.01 -27.78
CA VAL A 290 -25.52 2.73 -28.37
C VAL A 290 -26.63 2.79 -27.31
N ALA A 291 -26.40 2.19 -26.13
CA ALA A 291 -27.37 2.23 -25.03
C ALA A 291 -27.65 3.66 -24.55
N ILE A 292 -26.63 4.52 -24.46
CA ILE A 292 -26.83 5.95 -24.13
C ILE A 292 -27.63 6.65 -25.22
N ALA A 293 -27.30 6.40 -26.50
CA ALA A 293 -28.00 7.02 -27.64
C ALA A 293 -29.51 6.69 -27.60
N ILE A 294 -29.86 5.44 -27.34
CA ILE A 294 -31.26 4.97 -27.28
C ILE A 294 -31.95 5.49 -26.02
N ASN A 295 -31.31 5.46 -24.87
CA ASN A 295 -31.94 5.78 -23.59
C ASN A 295 -32.08 7.28 -23.33
N SER A 296 -31.09 8.09 -23.72
CA SER A 296 -31.03 9.52 -23.38
C SER A 296 -30.64 10.44 -24.57
N GLY A 297 -30.38 9.90 -25.77
CA GLY A 297 -30.05 10.66 -26.97
C GLY A 297 -28.62 11.24 -26.94
N PHE A 298 -28.37 12.26 -27.75
CA PHE A 298 -27.08 12.95 -27.85
C PHE A 298 -27.01 14.17 -26.92
N PRO A 299 -25.80 14.61 -26.50
CA PRO A 299 -24.47 14.06 -26.78
C PRO A 299 -24.18 12.79 -25.95
N LEU A 300 -23.30 11.89 -26.47
CA LEU A 300 -22.92 10.63 -25.80
C LEU A 300 -21.88 10.83 -24.70
N PHE A 301 -21.05 11.84 -24.86
CA PHE A 301 -19.98 12.19 -23.95
C PHE A 301 -20.38 13.38 -23.06
N PHE A 302 -19.83 13.39 -21.88
CA PHE A 302 -19.90 14.48 -20.92
C PHE A 302 -18.49 14.96 -20.63
N THR A 303 -18.30 16.25 -20.56
CA THR A 303 -17.02 16.88 -20.25
C THR A 303 -17.17 17.79 -19.04
N GLN A 304 -16.14 17.84 -18.19
CA GLN A 304 -16.14 18.64 -16.99
C GLN A 304 -14.73 19.17 -16.70
N ARG A 305 -14.62 20.42 -16.27
CA ARG A 305 -13.34 20.94 -15.79
C ARG A 305 -12.94 20.31 -14.47
N ARG A 306 -11.67 20.02 -14.34
CA ARG A 306 -11.05 19.43 -13.14
C ARG A 306 -9.71 20.08 -12.87
N THR A 307 -9.35 20.17 -11.59
CA THR A 307 -8.03 20.62 -11.16
C THR A 307 -7.05 19.44 -11.23
N GLY A 308 -5.93 19.67 -11.91
CA GLY A 308 -4.90 18.66 -12.15
C GLY A 308 -3.54 19.00 -11.56
N PHE A 309 -2.48 18.50 -12.21
CA PHE A 309 -1.09 18.68 -11.81
C PHE A 309 -0.72 20.17 -11.69
N MET A 310 -0.10 20.53 -10.55
CA MET A 310 0.28 21.90 -10.21
C MET A 310 -0.89 22.89 -10.27
N GLY A 311 -2.11 22.44 -9.95
CA GLY A 311 -3.30 23.28 -9.93
C GLY A 311 -3.84 23.67 -11.32
N ARG A 312 -3.27 23.15 -12.42
CA ARG A 312 -3.72 23.44 -13.78
C ARG A 312 -5.04 22.74 -14.07
N GLU A 313 -5.99 23.50 -14.59
CA GLU A 313 -7.27 22.92 -15.02
C GLU A 313 -7.12 22.16 -16.33
N TYR A 314 -7.90 21.08 -16.46
CA TYR A 314 -8.03 20.29 -17.69
C TYR A 314 -9.46 19.81 -17.88
N THR A 315 -9.80 19.35 -19.07
CA THR A 315 -11.11 18.82 -19.41
C THR A 315 -11.16 17.32 -19.25
N LEU A 316 -11.91 16.83 -18.25
CA LEU A 316 -12.13 15.41 -18.00
C LEU A 316 -13.22 14.87 -18.95
N PHE A 317 -12.99 13.69 -19.54
CA PHE A 317 -13.95 13.02 -20.42
C PHE A 317 -14.65 11.87 -19.70
N LYS A 318 -15.98 11.81 -19.86
CA LYS A 318 -16.82 10.69 -19.37
C LYS A 318 -17.89 10.32 -20.38
N LEU A 319 -18.49 9.14 -20.24
CA LEU A 319 -19.77 8.88 -20.87
C LEU A 319 -20.88 9.60 -20.12
N ARG A 320 -21.88 10.09 -20.83
CA ARG A 320 -23.04 10.73 -20.21
C ARG A 320 -23.91 9.70 -19.48
N THR A 321 -24.06 9.88 -18.18
CA THR A 321 -24.87 9.02 -17.30
C THR A 321 -26.02 9.75 -16.62
N MET A 322 -26.11 11.07 -16.82
CA MET A 322 -27.16 11.94 -16.29
C MET A 322 -27.98 12.55 -17.43
N GLU A 323 -29.13 13.10 -17.08
CA GLU A 323 -29.99 13.84 -17.99
C GLU A 323 -29.30 15.12 -18.48
N LYS A 324 -29.77 15.68 -19.64
CA LYS A 324 -29.11 16.80 -20.30
C LYS A 324 -28.96 18.02 -19.39
N ASN A 325 -29.95 18.28 -18.58
CA ASN A 325 -30.05 19.48 -17.75
C ASN A 325 -29.66 19.25 -16.29
N ALA A 326 -28.90 18.20 -16.02
CA ALA A 326 -28.55 17.78 -14.65
C ALA A 326 -27.76 18.81 -13.85
N GLU A 327 -27.08 19.75 -14.49
CA GLU A 327 -26.24 20.78 -13.86
C GLU A 327 -26.73 22.23 -14.09
N GLU A 328 -27.98 22.44 -14.55
CA GLU A 328 -28.53 23.80 -14.76
C GLU A 328 -28.56 24.65 -13.46
N LYS A 329 -28.64 23.99 -12.31
CA LYS A 329 -28.67 24.66 -10.99
C LYS A 329 -27.27 24.91 -10.41
N GLY A 330 -26.21 24.66 -11.19
CA GLY A 330 -24.83 24.82 -10.76
C GLY A 330 -24.16 23.50 -10.33
N ALA A 331 -22.94 23.65 -9.80
CA ALA A 331 -22.12 22.54 -9.34
C ALA A 331 -22.65 21.95 -8.03
N GLU A 332 -23.07 20.71 -8.02
CA GLU A 332 -23.46 19.97 -6.83
C GLU A 332 -22.58 18.73 -6.62
N TRP A 333 -22.33 18.39 -5.36
CA TRP A 333 -21.73 17.10 -5.01
C TRP A 333 -22.63 15.93 -5.42
N ALA A 334 -22.04 14.84 -5.91
CA ALA A 334 -22.79 13.64 -6.26
C ALA A 334 -23.37 13.00 -5.01
N LYS A 335 -24.69 12.78 -4.99
CA LYS A 335 -25.40 12.10 -3.90
C LYS A 335 -25.54 10.60 -4.22
N GLU A 336 -25.60 9.77 -3.18
CA GLU A 336 -25.70 8.30 -3.34
C GLU A 336 -26.93 7.88 -4.18
N LYS A 337 -28.09 8.55 -3.98
CA LYS A 337 -29.32 8.32 -4.74
C LYS A 337 -29.68 9.54 -5.60
N ASP A 338 -28.76 9.93 -6.50
CA ASP A 338 -28.95 11.09 -7.36
C ASP A 338 -30.04 10.81 -8.42
N LYS A 339 -31.17 11.51 -8.32
CA LYS A 339 -32.31 11.36 -9.24
C LYS A 339 -32.01 11.79 -10.69
N ARG A 340 -30.92 12.55 -10.89
CA ARG A 340 -30.46 13.01 -12.20
C ARG A 340 -29.83 11.88 -13.05
N VAL A 341 -29.52 10.74 -12.43
CA VAL A 341 -28.87 9.59 -13.09
C VAL A 341 -29.90 8.77 -13.86
N THR A 342 -29.68 8.58 -15.17
CA THR A 342 -30.53 7.77 -16.03
C THR A 342 -30.48 6.27 -15.65
N GLY A 343 -31.47 5.48 -16.10
CA GLY A 343 -31.46 4.04 -15.85
C GLY A 343 -30.23 3.33 -16.40
N CYS A 344 -29.87 3.63 -17.64
CA CYS A 344 -28.60 3.16 -18.25
C CYS A 344 -27.39 3.69 -17.47
N GLY A 345 -27.40 4.96 -17.08
CA GLY A 345 -26.33 5.60 -16.33
C GLY A 345 -26.03 4.92 -14.98
N LYS A 346 -27.04 4.39 -14.28
CA LYS A 346 -26.85 3.61 -13.04
C LYS A 346 -25.98 2.38 -13.30
N PHE A 347 -26.27 1.64 -14.36
CA PHE A 347 -25.47 0.47 -14.75
C PHE A 347 -24.05 0.86 -15.13
N LEU A 348 -23.85 1.89 -15.96
CA LEU A 348 -22.55 2.35 -16.39
C LEU A 348 -21.67 2.80 -15.21
N ARG A 349 -22.24 3.55 -14.26
CA ARG A 349 -21.56 3.99 -13.03
C ARG A 349 -21.19 2.82 -12.13
N LYS A 350 -22.09 1.85 -11.96
CA LYS A 350 -21.83 0.67 -11.13
C LYS A 350 -20.58 -0.08 -11.58
N TRP A 351 -20.36 -0.20 -12.88
CA TRP A 351 -19.25 -0.91 -13.49
C TRP A 351 -18.10 0.02 -13.94
N ARG A 352 -18.18 1.31 -13.59
CA ARG A 352 -17.20 2.36 -13.99
C ARG A 352 -16.94 2.45 -15.49
N ILE A 353 -17.89 1.99 -16.30
CA ILE A 353 -17.82 2.06 -17.76
C ILE A 353 -17.84 3.53 -18.24
N ASP A 354 -18.53 4.39 -17.48
CA ASP A 354 -18.59 5.83 -17.74
C ASP A 354 -17.22 6.53 -17.62
N GLU A 355 -16.26 5.95 -16.96
CA GLU A 355 -14.92 6.51 -16.78
C GLU A 355 -13.92 6.05 -17.85
N ILE A 356 -14.27 5.11 -18.76
CA ILE A 356 -13.40 4.62 -19.84
C ILE A 356 -12.81 5.76 -20.69
N PRO A 357 -13.56 6.81 -21.09
CA PRO A 357 -12.98 7.90 -21.89
C PRO A 357 -11.83 8.65 -21.20
N GLN A 358 -11.66 8.54 -19.89
CA GLN A 358 -10.55 9.17 -19.17
C GLN A 358 -9.17 8.58 -19.54
N PHE A 359 -9.11 7.39 -20.13
CA PHE A 359 -7.86 6.89 -20.70
C PHE A 359 -7.28 7.86 -21.75
N LEU A 360 -8.13 8.64 -22.44
CA LEU A 360 -7.67 9.70 -23.34
C LEU A 360 -6.97 10.83 -22.58
N ASN A 361 -7.46 11.19 -21.37
CA ASN A 361 -6.78 12.17 -20.52
C ASN A 361 -5.40 11.64 -20.05
N VAL A 362 -5.30 10.32 -19.79
CA VAL A 362 -4.00 9.70 -19.47
C VAL A 362 -3.07 9.79 -20.67
N ILE A 363 -3.52 9.45 -21.88
CA ILE A 363 -2.72 9.56 -23.12
C ILE A 363 -2.27 10.99 -23.37
N ARG A 364 -3.14 11.99 -23.14
CA ARG A 364 -2.80 13.42 -23.25
C ARG A 364 -1.81 13.90 -22.17
N GLY A 365 -1.61 13.12 -21.11
CA GLY A 365 -0.72 13.46 -20.01
C GLY A 365 -1.31 14.39 -18.96
N GLU A 366 -2.61 14.62 -19.01
CA GLU A 366 -3.39 15.39 -18.05
C GLU A 366 -3.65 14.58 -16.76
N MET A 367 -3.72 13.23 -16.90
CA MET A 367 -3.91 12.28 -15.83
C MET A 367 -2.84 11.18 -15.85
N ALA A 368 -2.76 10.45 -14.75
CA ALA A 368 -2.09 9.16 -14.58
C ALA A 368 -3.14 8.04 -14.41
N ILE A 369 -2.73 6.78 -14.51
CA ILE A 369 -3.62 5.65 -14.14
C ILE A 369 -3.89 5.70 -12.64
N VAL A 370 -2.85 5.89 -11.83
CA VAL A 370 -2.95 5.96 -10.36
C VAL A 370 -2.51 7.34 -9.87
N GLY A 371 -3.33 7.94 -9.03
CA GLY A 371 -3.11 9.24 -8.40
C GLY A 371 -4.32 9.71 -7.61
N PRO A 372 -4.25 10.87 -6.95
CA PRO A 372 -5.39 11.49 -6.28
C PRO A 372 -6.56 11.72 -7.25
N ARG A 373 -7.80 11.49 -6.78
CA ARG A 373 -8.99 11.78 -7.61
C ARG A 373 -9.12 13.27 -7.86
N PRO A 374 -9.27 13.72 -9.12
CA PRO A 374 -9.37 15.15 -9.43
C PRO A 374 -10.69 15.75 -8.95
N GLU A 375 -10.62 16.89 -8.27
CA GLU A 375 -11.80 17.62 -7.81
C GLU A 375 -12.15 18.79 -8.75
N ARG A 376 -13.37 19.29 -8.61
CA ARG A 376 -13.86 20.42 -9.42
C ARG A 376 -13.22 21.72 -8.96
N PRO A 377 -12.85 22.64 -9.90
CA PRO A 377 -12.30 23.95 -9.54
C PRO A 377 -13.21 24.74 -8.59
N GLU A 378 -14.53 24.64 -8.76
CA GLU A 378 -15.53 25.36 -7.98
C GLU A 378 -15.48 25.04 -6.49
N PHE A 379 -14.99 23.84 -6.12
CA PHE A 379 -14.88 23.42 -4.71
C PHE A 379 -13.50 23.67 -4.11
N GLN A 380 -12.49 24.06 -4.91
CA GLN A 380 -11.11 24.17 -4.46
C GLN A 380 -10.93 25.24 -3.37
N GLU A 381 -11.54 26.41 -3.54
CA GLU A 381 -11.40 27.52 -2.56
C GLU A 381 -11.94 27.14 -1.19
N GLU A 382 -13.06 26.43 -1.15
CA GLU A 382 -13.66 25.95 0.09
C GLU A 382 -12.78 24.87 0.74
N LEU A 383 -12.34 23.89 -0.04
CA LEU A 383 -11.51 22.79 0.45
C LEU A 383 -10.13 23.26 0.96
N ILE A 384 -9.53 24.26 0.31
CA ILE A 384 -8.27 24.86 0.77
C ILE A 384 -8.45 25.56 2.13
N LYS A 385 -9.61 26.18 2.38
CA LYS A 385 -9.90 26.84 3.66
C LYS A 385 -10.20 25.83 4.78
N GLN A 386 -10.88 24.73 4.46
CA GLN A 386 -11.34 23.76 5.45
C GLN A 386 -10.27 22.71 5.79
N VAL A 387 -9.46 22.28 4.81
CA VAL A 387 -8.54 21.16 4.95
C VAL A 387 -7.10 21.64 4.83
N PRO A 388 -6.29 21.56 5.91
CA PRO A 388 -4.87 21.91 5.86
C PRO A 388 -4.13 21.12 4.77
N HIS A 389 -3.22 21.79 4.08
CA HIS A 389 -2.36 21.18 3.07
C HIS A 389 -3.11 20.56 1.86
N TRP A 390 -4.38 20.94 1.61
CA TRP A 390 -5.18 20.43 0.49
C TRP A 390 -4.45 20.45 -0.85
N ASN A 391 -3.69 21.52 -1.12
CA ASN A 391 -2.96 21.70 -2.37
C ASN A 391 -1.84 20.67 -2.60
N CYS A 392 -1.38 19.97 -1.57
CA CYS A 392 -0.34 18.94 -1.72
C CYS A 392 -0.75 17.82 -2.68
N ARG A 393 -2.05 17.55 -2.83
CA ARG A 393 -2.55 16.55 -3.77
C ARG A 393 -2.29 16.88 -5.25
N HIS A 394 -2.04 18.16 -5.54
CA HIS A 394 -1.74 18.62 -6.89
C HIS A 394 -0.25 18.53 -7.26
N LEU A 395 0.61 18.11 -6.32
CA LEU A 395 2.04 17.88 -6.58
C LEU A 395 2.29 16.66 -7.48
N VAL A 396 1.29 15.83 -7.69
CA VAL A 396 1.30 14.69 -8.63
C VAL A 396 0.14 14.79 -9.59
N LYS A 397 0.20 14.05 -10.72
CA LYS A 397 -0.93 13.99 -11.63
C LYS A 397 -2.13 13.31 -10.99
N PRO A 398 -3.36 13.82 -11.24
CA PRO A 398 -4.57 13.13 -10.80
C PRO A 398 -4.70 11.76 -11.46
N GLY A 399 -5.31 10.81 -10.76
CA GLY A 399 -5.47 9.44 -11.21
C GLY A 399 -6.88 9.09 -11.67
N LEU A 400 -6.97 8.11 -12.57
CA LEU A 400 -8.21 7.40 -12.88
C LEU A 400 -8.69 6.60 -11.66
N THR A 401 -7.75 5.98 -10.96
CA THR A 401 -7.94 5.38 -9.65
C THR A 401 -6.89 5.90 -8.67
N GLY A 402 -7.04 5.65 -7.37
CA GLY A 402 -6.10 6.14 -6.36
C GLY A 402 -6.20 5.40 -5.04
N TRP A 403 -5.19 5.63 -4.18
CA TRP A 403 -5.11 4.99 -2.88
C TRP A 403 -6.33 5.30 -2.00
N ALA A 404 -6.74 6.57 -1.94
CA ALA A 404 -7.95 6.97 -1.24
C ALA A 404 -9.20 6.22 -1.76
N GLN A 405 -9.33 6.03 -3.07
CA GLN A 405 -10.49 5.36 -3.67
C GLN A 405 -10.61 3.87 -3.33
N ILE A 406 -9.50 3.19 -3.01
CA ILE A 406 -9.51 1.77 -2.66
C ILE A 406 -9.54 1.53 -1.15
N ARG A 407 -9.04 2.48 -0.35
CA ARG A 407 -8.95 2.36 1.11
C ARG A 407 -10.14 2.98 1.83
N TYR A 408 -10.64 4.09 1.30
CA TYR A 408 -11.76 4.82 1.89
C TYR A 408 -13.09 4.34 1.29
N ARG A 409 -13.85 3.61 2.08
CA ARG A 409 -15.21 3.18 1.74
C ARG A 409 -16.18 3.99 2.58
N TYR A 410 -16.77 5.02 1.97
CA TYR A 410 -17.93 5.78 2.45
C TYR A 410 -18.12 5.96 3.97
N ALA A 411 -17.89 7.18 4.43
CA ALA A 411 -18.64 7.80 5.52
C ALA A 411 -19.14 9.16 4.99
N ALA A 412 -20.34 9.54 5.35
CA ALA A 412 -21.06 10.67 4.76
C ALA A 412 -20.95 11.93 5.63
N ASP A 413 -19.74 12.33 6.08
CA ASP A 413 -19.56 13.48 6.95
C ASP A 413 -18.50 14.46 6.46
N SER A 414 -18.49 15.68 7.02
CA SER A 414 -17.64 16.82 6.67
C SER A 414 -16.13 16.56 6.74
N ASP A 415 -15.72 15.54 7.49
CA ASP A 415 -14.34 15.05 7.58
C ASP A 415 -13.91 14.18 6.39
N GLU A 416 -14.81 13.95 5.43
CA GLU A 416 -14.57 13.08 4.26
C GLU A 416 -13.41 13.57 3.38
N SER A 417 -13.30 14.88 3.19
CA SER A 417 -12.25 15.47 2.36
C SER A 417 -10.88 15.41 3.02
N GLU A 418 -10.82 15.59 4.34
CA GLU A 418 -9.59 15.46 5.12
C GLU A 418 -9.09 14.00 5.13
N GLU A 419 -10.00 13.05 5.34
CA GLU A 419 -9.66 11.63 5.33
C GLU A 419 -9.17 11.17 3.94
N LYS A 420 -9.81 11.64 2.86
CA LYS A 420 -9.31 11.41 1.49
C LYS A 420 -7.92 11.97 1.29
N LEU A 421 -7.67 13.20 1.76
CA LEU A 421 -6.36 13.81 1.68
C LEU A 421 -5.32 13.01 2.48
N ALA A 422 -5.67 12.45 3.63
CA ALA A 422 -4.75 11.64 4.42
C ALA A 422 -4.22 10.42 3.63
N TYR A 423 -5.09 9.75 2.88
CA TYR A 423 -4.68 8.67 1.98
C TYR A 423 -3.94 9.16 0.74
N ASP A 424 -4.33 10.32 0.19
CA ASP A 424 -3.64 10.93 -0.96
C ASP A 424 -2.20 11.32 -0.57
N LEU A 425 -1.97 11.90 0.63
CA LEU A 425 -0.64 12.24 1.14
C LEU A 425 0.25 11.00 1.30
N TYR A 426 -0.34 9.92 1.81
CA TYR A 426 0.38 8.64 1.91
C TYR A 426 0.81 8.14 0.52
N TYR A 427 -0.10 8.16 -0.46
CA TYR A 427 0.24 7.80 -1.83
C TYR A 427 1.35 8.68 -2.41
N ILE A 428 1.25 10.00 -2.24
CA ILE A 428 2.22 10.97 -2.77
C ILE A 428 3.62 10.67 -2.22
N LYS A 429 3.74 10.37 -0.92
CA LYS A 429 5.01 10.04 -0.28
C LYS A 429 5.57 8.69 -0.71
N HIS A 430 4.72 7.69 -0.89
CA HIS A 430 5.10 6.30 -1.17
C HIS A 430 4.88 5.87 -2.62
N ALA A 431 4.60 6.81 -3.52
CA ALA A 431 4.34 6.52 -4.93
C ALA A 431 5.46 5.67 -5.54
N SER A 432 5.08 4.52 -6.07
CA SER A 432 5.98 3.57 -6.72
C SER A 432 5.19 2.71 -7.70
N ILE A 433 5.87 2.10 -8.67
CA ILE A 433 5.23 1.19 -9.63
C ILE A 433 4.54 0.02 -8.91
N LEU A 434 5.11 -0.48 -7.82
CA LEU A 434 4.51 -1.57 -7.04
C LEU A 434 3.23 -1.09 -6.35
N MET A 435 3.21 0.11 -5.80
CA MET A 435 2.01 0.71 -5.21
C MET A 435 0.94 0.96 -6.28
N ASP A 436 1.33 1.44 -7.45
CA ASP A 436 0.42 1.61 -8.58
C ASP A 436 -0.21 0.29 -9.00
N LEU A 437 0.59 -0.76 -9.14
CA LEU A 437 0.08 -2.10 -9.45
C LEU A 437 -0.89 -2.62 -8.39
N GLN A 438 -0.57 -2.42 -7.11
CA GLN A 438 -1.47 -2.77 -6.00
C GLN A 438 -2.81 -2.04 -6.10
N VAL A 439 -2.79 -0.72 -6.41
CA VAL A 439 -4.00 0.09 -6.58
C VAL A 439 -4.83 -0.41 -7.76
N ILE A 440 -4.18 -0.66 -8.91
CA ILE A 440 -4.85 -1.17 -10.12
C ILE A 440 -5.55 -2.51 -9.82
N LEU A 441 -4.84 -3.47 -9.23
CA LEU A 441 -5.39 -4.79 -8.91
C LEU A 441 -6.53 -4.72 -7.89
N SER A 442 -6.41 -3.84 -6.89
CA SER A 442 -7.49 -3.61 -5.91
C SER A 442 -8.72 -2.97 -6.56
N THR A 443 -8.50 -2.05 -7.51
CA THR A 443 -9.58 -1.41 -8.29
C THR A 443 -10.30 -2.45 -9.15
N LEU A 444 -9.56 -3.30 -9.88
CA LEU A 444 -10.16 -4.36 -10.70
C LEU A 444 -11.02 -5.32 -9.85
N ARG A 445 -10.51 -5.70 -8.65
CA ARG A 445 -11.27 -6.52 -7.70
C ARG A 445 -12.54 -5.80 -7.21
N SER A 446 -12.47 -4.50 -6.93
CA SER A 446 -13.63 -3.69 -6.51
C SER A 446 -14.67 -3.60 -7.62
N VAL A 447 -14.25 -3.31 -8.85
CA VAL A 447 -15.13 -3.26 -10.03
C VAL A 447 -15.79 -4.61 -10.28
N ALA A 448 -15.03 -5.72 -10.25
CA ALA A 448 -15.57 -7.07 -10.44
C ALA A 448 -16.65 -7.46 -9.41
N ARG A 449 -16.60 -6.89 -8.21
CA ARG A 449 -17.63 -7.08 -7.17
C ARG A 449 -18.86 -6.15 -7.35
N GLY A 450 -18.81 -5.24 -8.33
CA GLY A 450 -19.87 -4.26 -8.57
C GLY A 450 -20.09 -3.29 -7.40
N SER A 451 -19.08 -3.09 -6.56
CA SER A 451 -19.14 -2.16 -5.42
C SER A 451 -18.53 -0.82 -5.83
N ARG A 452 -19.25 0.26 -5.49
CA ARG A 452 -18.73 1.63 -5.51
C ARG A 452 -17.75 1.83 -4.37
#